data_c6a78a1dabb3024237666df762dcd156
#
_entry.id   c6a78a1dabb3024237666df762dcd156
#
_cell.length_a   1.000
_cell.length_b   1.000
_cell.length_c   1.000
_cell.angle_alpha   90.00
_cell.angle_beta   90.00
_cell.angle_gamma   90.00
#
_symmetry.space_group_name_H-M   'P 1'
#
loop_
_entity.id
_entity.type
_entity.pdbx_description
1 polymer ?
#
loop_
_entity_poly.entity_id
_entity_poly.type
_entity_poly.pdbx_seq_one_letter_code
_entity_poly.pdbx_strand_id
1 'polypeptide(L)'
;CQRDVRNRILRRWLLGWLTLVGRVFFKLSRVRLLISEYETLFGKKSLRDLNPTVEIDRPRIILQSVVLSTGNPCSFGRSGFMWYEPDANGHLQEREVSKQTSHLSVALAVAASSAFPPLFPPLRISRDLLHVGVNELPHALFVTDGGVYDNLGIERPLWYYEAEKLKAAGPKDVLDAFLV
;
A
#
# COMPACT_ATOMS: atom_id res chain seq x y z
N CYS A 1 -3.41 -3.72 -26.00
CA CYS A 1 -4.79 -3.82 -25.46
C CYS A 1 -4.79 -3.39 -23.99
N GLN A 2 -5.04 -2.11 -23.72
CA GLN A 2 -5.25 -1.65 -22.34
C GLN A 2 -6.54 -2.32 -21.83
N ARG A 3 -6.38 -3.24 -20.89
CA ARG A 3 -7.52 -3.84 -20.20
C ARG A 3 -8.14 -2.75 -19.34
N ASP A 4 -9.35 -2.33 -19.65
CA ASP A 4 -10.09 -1.33 -18.89
C ASP A 4 -10.57 -1.96 -17.55
N VAL A 5 -9.67 -1.98 -16.58
CA VAL A 5 -9.87 -2.53 -15.24
C VAL A 5 -11.07 -1.87 -14.56
N ARG A 6 -11.19 -0.53 -14.71
CA ARG A 6 -12.28 0.25 -14.11
C ARG A 6 -13.65 -0.21 -14.60
N ASN A 7 -13.84 -0.32 -15.90
CA ASN A 7 -15.14 -0.71 -16.48
C ASN A 7 -15.50 -2.15 -16.13
N ARG A 8 -14.52 -3.06 -16.04
CA ARG A 8 -14.79 -4.42 -15.59
C ARG A 8 -15.23 -4.51 -14.15
N ILE A 9 -14.59 -3.76 -13.25
CA ILE A 9 -14.97 -3.71 -11.84
C ILE A 9 -16.37 -3.15 -11.69
N LEU A 10 -16.66 -2.01 -12.35
CA LEU A 10 -17.98 -1.37 -12.29
C LEU A 10 -19.08 -2.30 -12.86
N ARG A 11 -18.85 -2.95 -13.99
CA ARG A 11 -19.82 -3.89 -14.56
C ARG A 11 -20.07 -5.08 -13.65
N ARG A 12 -19.01 -5.70 -13.10
CA ARG A 12 -19.15 -6.84 -12.16
C ARG A 12 -19.87 -6.42 -10.88
N TRP A 13 -19.62 -5.21 -10.40
CA TRP A 13 -20.28 -4.68 -9.22
C TRP A 13 -21.76 -4.35 -9.48
N LEU A 14 -22.09 -3.72 -10.63
CA LEU A 14 -23.46 -3.42 -11.04
C LEU A 14 -24.26 -4.70 -11.26
N LEU A 15 -23.69 -5.70 -11.95
CA LEU A 15 -24.33 -7.00 -12.16
C LEU A 15 -24.57 -7.73 -10.83
N GLY A 16 -23.65 -7.65 -9.88
CA GLY A 16 -23.82 -8.20 -8.53
C GLY A 16 -24.88 -7.42 -7.70
N TRP A 17 -25.13 -6.17 -8.03
CA TRP A 17 -26.15 -5.35 -7.35
C TRP A 17 -27.57 -5.62 -7.87
N LEU A 18 -27.71 -5.99 -9.16
CA LEU A 18 -28.99 -6.35 -9.78
C LEU A 18 -29.53 -7.70 -9.26
N THR A 19 -28.69 -8.55 -8.70
CA THR A 19 -29.13 -9.75 -8.02
C THR A 19 -29.24 -9.47 -6.52
N LEU A 20 -30.44 -9.22 -6.01
CA LEU A 20 -30.74 -8.99 -4.57
C LEU A 20 -30.14 -10.11 -3.69
N VAL A 21 -30.00 -11.30 -4.22
CA VAL A 21 -29.38 -12.48 -3.63
C VAL A 21 -27.84 -12.31 -3.47
N GLY A 22 -27.16 -11.63 -4.39
CA GLY A 22 -25.72 -11.36 -4.31
C GLY A 22 -25.33 -10.45 -3.14
N ARG A 23 -26.26 -9.61 -2.69
CA ARG A 23 -26.03 -8.66 -1.61
C ARG A 23 -26.02 -9.31 -0.22
N VAL A 24 -26.78 -10.41 -0.06
CA VAL A 24 -26.90 -11.15 1.21
C VAL A 24 -25.82 -12.23 1.33
N PHE A 25 -25.50 -12.91 0.23
CA PHE A 25 -24.59 -14.06 0.24
C PHE A 25 -23.14 -13.73 -0.13
N PHE A 26 -22.90 -12.67 -0.89
CA PHE A 26 -21.54 -12.25 -1.23
C PHE A 26 -21.28 -10.86 -0.65
N LYS A 27 -20.43 -10.78 0.37
CA LYS A 27 -19.79 -9.52 0.82
C LYS A 27 -18.82 -9.04 -0.28
N LEU A 28 -19.34 -8.70 -1.45
CA LEU A 28 -18.60 -8.18 -2.60
C LEU A 28 -18.18 -6.74 -2.31
N SER A 29 -17.13 -6.60 -1.53
CA SER A 29 -16.46 -5.30 -1.38
C SER A 29 -15.81 -4.93 -2.71
N ARG A 30 -16.02 -3.69 -3.18
CA ARG A 30 -15.36 -3.17 -4.39
C ARG A 30 -13.83 -3.30 -4.31
N VAL A 31 -13.24 -3.15 -3.13
CA VAL A 31 -11.81 -3.31 -2.94
C VAL A 31 -11.35 -4.76 -3.15
N ARG A 32 -12.18 -5.76 -2.79
CA ARG A 32 -11.86 -7.16 -3.09
C ARG A 32 -11.89 -7.46 -4.57
N LEU A 33 -12.84 -6.86 -5.31
CA LEU A 33 -12.87 -6.95 -6.77
C LEU A 33 -11.63 -6.29 -7.38
N LEU A 34 -11.21 -5.16 -6.85
CA LEU A 34 -9.98 -4.48 -7.26
C LEU A 34 -8.74 -5.38 -7.05
N ILE A 35 -8.61 -6.00 -5.88
CA ILE A 35 -7.55 -6.96 -5.59
C ILE A 35 -7.57 -8.12 -6.59
N SER A 36 -8.74 -8.72 -6.83
CA SER A 36 -8.89 -9.83 -7.78
C SER A 36 -8.50 -9.46 -9.22
N GLU A 37 -8.81 -8.23 -9.66
CA GLU A 37 -8.36 -7.76 -10.98
C GLU A 37 -6.83 -7.56 -11.01
N TYR A 38 -6.25 -7.04 -9.95
CA TYR A 38 -4.79 -6.91 -9.86
C TYR A 38 -4.09 -8.27 -9.73
N GLU A 39 -4.69 -9.25 -9.05
CA GLU A 39 -4.18 -10.63 -9.04
C GLU A 39 -4.13 -11.24 -10.44
N THR A 40 -5.08 -10.88 -11.30
CA THR A 40 -5.08 -11.31 -12.71
C THR A 40 -3.93 -10.66 -13.49
N LEU A 41 -3.50 -9.45 -13.12
CA LEU A 41 -2.42 -8.72 -13.78
C LEU A 41 -1.03 -9.13 -13.27
N PHE A 42 -0.87 -9.19 -11.96
CA PHE A 42 0.43 -9.42 -11.32
C PHE A 42 0.68 -10.89 -10.97
N GLY A 43 -0.34 -11.75 -11.06
CA GLY A 43 -0.27 -13.14 -10.60
C GLY A 43 -0.18 -13.21 -9.07
N LYS A 44 0.35 -14.32 -8.57
CA LYS A 44 0.54 -14.55 -7.13
C LYS A 44 1.87 -13.98 -6.59
N LYS A 45 2.32 -12.84 -7.12
CA LYS A 45 3.55 -12.19 -6.65
C LYS A 45 3.33 -11.58 -5.27
N SER A 46 4.31 -11.74 -4.41
CA SER A 46 4.38 -11.13 -3.08
C SER A 46 5.31 -9.92 -3.09
N LEU A 47 5.26 -9.09 -2.04
CA LEU A 47 6.13 -7.92 -1.92
C LEU A 47 7.62 -8.27 -1.96
N ARG A 48 8.02 -9.44 -1.44
CA ARG A 48 9.41 -9.93 -1.52
C ARG A 48 9.91 -10.10 -2.96
N ASP A 49 8.99 -10.29 -3.91
CA ASP A 49 9.32 -10.46 -5.34
C ASP A 49 9.54 -9.11 -6.05
N LEU A 50 9.26 -7.99 -5.36
CA LEU A 50 9.62 -6.67 -5.82
C LEU A 50 11.13 -6.48 -5.69
N ASN A 51 11.81 -6.17 -6.79
CA ASN A 51 13.26 -6.00 -6.85
C ASN A 51 14.03 -7.23 -6.33
N PRO A 52 14.01 -8.36 -7.04
CA PRO A 52 14.52 -9.64 -6.56
C PRO A 52 16.04 -9.69 -6.34
N THR A 53 16.78 -8.74 -6.88
CA THR A 53 18.25 -8.64 -6.73
C THR A 53 18.66 -7.35 -6.05
N VAL A 54 19.71 -7.43 -5.23
CA VAL A 54 20.41 -6.28 -4.60
C VAL A 54 21.30 -5.56 -5.63
N GLU A 55 20.96 -5.63 -6.90
CA GLU A 55 21.63 -4.85 -7.94
C GLU A 55 21.31 -3.37 -7.74
N ILE A 56 22.37 -2.61 -7.55
CA ILE A 56 22.39 -1.18 -7.22
C ILE A 56 21.65 -0.32 -8.27
N ASP A 57 21.45 -0.85 -9.48
CA ASP A 57 20.90 -0.12 -10.64
C ASP A 57 19.37 -0.27 -10.83
N ARG A 58 18.63 -0.85 -9.91
CA ARG A 58 17.17 -0.98 -10.06
C ARG A 58 16.39 -0.07 -9.13
N PRO A 59 15.40 0.68 -9.65
CA PRO A 59 14.61 1.58 -8.82
C PRO A 59 13.85 0.81 -7.73
N ARG A 60 13.79 1.36 -6.52
CA ARG A 60 12.94 0.84 -5.45
C ARG A 60 11.49 1.13 -5.76
N ILE A 61 10.64 0.12 -5.64
CA ILE A 61 9.19 0.28 -5.75
C ILE A 61 8.62 0.41 -4.34
N ILE A 62 7.95 1.51 -4.09
CA ILE A 62 7.22 1.80 -2.86
C ILE A 62 5.81 2.20 -3.25
N LEU A 63 4.82 1.47 -2.74
CA LEU A 63 3.40 1.74 -2.96
C LEU A 63 2.88 2.49 -1.74
N GLN A 64 2.48 3.75 -1.93
CA GLN A 64 2.03 4.61 -0.84
C GLN A 64 0.54 4.46 -0.59
N SER A 65 0.15 4.60 0.66
CA SER A 65 -1.24 4.59 1.15
C SER A 65 -1.34 5.47 2.38
N VAL A 66 -2.57 5.70 2.86
CA VAL A 66 -2.85 6.50 4.05
C VAL A 66 -3.67 5.69 5.03
N VAL A 67 -3.30 5.75 6.31
CA VAL A 67 -4.09 5.20 7.42
C VAL A 67 -5.21 6.17 7.75
N LEU A 68 -6.48 5.80 7.51
CA LEU A 68 -7.62 6.70 7.65
C LEU A 68 -7.86 7.18 9.09
N SER A 69 -7.56 6.36 10.09
CA SER A 69 -7.80 6.72 11.50
C SER A 69 -6.89 7.83 12.01
N THR A 70 -5.69 7.95 11.45
CA THR A 70 -4.67 8.91 11.88
C THR A 70 -4.36 9.98 10.83
N GLY A 71 -4.72 9.74 9.56
CA GLY A 71 -4.29 10.56 8.43
C GLY A 71 -2.81 10.38 8.08
N ASN A 72 -2.08 9.51 8.77
CA ASN A 72 -0.65 9.34 8.57
C ASN A 72 -0.34 8.45 7.37
N PRO A 73 0.79 8.67 6.69
CA PRO A 73 1.20 7.84 5.58
C PRO A 73 1.53 6.42 6.02
N CYS A 74 1.32 5.49 5.11
CA CYS A 74 1.81 4.12 5.21
C CYS A 74 2.27 3.66 3.83
N SER A 75 3.00 2.56 3.79
CA SER A 75 3.54 2.07 2.52
C SER A 75 3.77 0.58 2.50
N PHE A 76 3.81 0.06 1.30
CA PHE A 76 4.16 -1.31 0.99
C PHE A 76 5.41 -1.32 0.12
N GLY A 77 6.42 -2.03 0.55
CA GLY A 77 7.67 -2.23 -0.17
C GLY A 77 8.15 -3.67 -0.05
N ARG A 78 9.35 -3.94 -0.53
CA ARG A 78 9.93 -5.29 -0.48
C ARG A 78 10.04 -5.87 0.94
N SER A 79 10.32 -5.03 1.93
CA SER A 79 10.37 -5.44 3.35
C SER A 79 9.00 -5.77 3.93
N GLY A 80 7.93 -5.24 3.35
CA GLY A 80 6.57 -5.46 3.79
C GLY A 80 5.77 -4.17 3.95
N PHE A 81 4.86 -4.17 4.92
CA PHE A 81 4.00 -3.06 5.27
C PHE A 81 4.60 -2.25 6.41
N MET A 82 4.63 -0.94 6.24
CA MET A 82 5.13 0.04 7.21
C MET A 82 4.13 1.19 7.34
N TRP A 83 3.96 1.73 8.55
CA TRP A 83 3.14 2.92 8.77
C TRP A 83 3.85 3.88 9.72
N TYR A 84 3.35 5.09 9.81
CA TYR A 84 3.92 6.14 10.65
C TYR A 84 2.98 6.51 11.77
N GLU A 85 3.53 6.65 12.96
CA GLU A 85 2.84 7.14 14.16
C GLU A 85 3.64 8.27 14.78
N PRO A 86 2.98 9.30 15.35
CA PRO A 86 3.68 10.34 16.07
C PRO A 86 4.28 9.78 17.37
N ASP A 87 5.49 10.20 17.68
CA ASP A 87 6.10 10.00 18.99
C ASP A 87 5.53 10.99 20.03
N ALA A 88 6.05 10.95 21.26
CA ALA A 88 5.62 11.83 22.33
C ALA A 88 5.82 13.33 22.03
N ASN A 89 6.69 13.67 21.07
CA ASN A 89 6.99 15.04 20.63
C ASN A 89 6.23 15.43 19.35
N GLY A 90 5.41 14.51 18.82
CA GLY A 90 4.65 14.73 17.57
C GLY A 90 5.44 14.45 16.30
N HIS A 91 6.67 13.95 16.37
CA HIS A 91 7.43 13.56 15.19
C HIS A 91 6.97 12.18 14.69
N LEU A 92 6.75 12.08 13.38
CA LEU A 92 6.36 10.82 12.76
C LEU A 92 7.51 9.82 12.82
N GLN A 93 7.27 8.69 13.48
CA GLN A 93 8.20 7.57 13.55
C GLN A 93 7.67 6.40 12.71
N GLU A 94 8.59 5.76 12.01
CA GLU A 94 8.28 4.54 11.27
C GLU A 94 7.99 3.40 12.23
N ARG A 95 6.87 2.71 11.98
CA ARG A 95 6.46 1.50 12.68
C ARG A 95 6.46 0.34 11.69
N GLU A 96 7.30 -0.62 11.98
CA GLU A 96 7.27 -1.93 11.31
C GLU A 96 6.72 -2.95 12.30
N VAL A 97 6.00 -3.94 11.78
CA VAL A 97 5.69 -5.11 12.59
C VAL A 97 6.95 -5.95 12.74
N SER A 98 7.13 -6.61 13.91
CA SER A 98 8.32 -7.41 14.25
C SER A 98 8.60 -8.55 13.26
N LYS A 99 7.57 -9.00 12.52
CA LYS A 99 7.69 -10.00 11.46
C LYS A 99 7.66 -9.32 10.10
N GLN A 100 8.56 -9.74 9.21
CA GLN A 100 8.52 -9.28 7.82
C GLN A 100 7.16 -9.61 7.18
N THR A 101 6.45 -8.58 6.76
CA THR A 101 5.15 -8.69 6.07
C THR A 101 5.31 -8.75 4.55
N SER A 102 6.49 -9.11 4.09
CA SER A 102 6.85 -9.26 2.67
C SER A 102 6.08 -10.38 1.94
N HIS A 103 5.36 -11.22 2.68
CA HIS A 103 4.45 -12.24 2.13
C HIS A 103 3.16 -11.65 1.55
N LEU A 104 2.82 -10.39 1.87
CA LEU A 104 1.64 -9.73 1.32
C LEU A 104 1.70 -9.69 -0.20
N SER A 105 0.54 -9.86 -0.86
CA SER A 105 0.50 -9.84 -2.31
C SER A 105 0.72 -8.44 -2.87
N VAL A 106 1.42 -8.36 -4.00
CA VAL A 106 1.57 -7.10 -4.76
C VAL A 106 0.20 -6.55 -5.15
N ALA A 107 -0.73 -7.42 -5.53
CA ALA A 107 -2.09 -7.04 -5.90
C ALA A 107 -2.83 -6.33 -4.75
N LEU A 108 -2.68 -6.80 -3.51
CA LEU A 108 -3.25 -6.17 -2.32
C LEU A 108 -2.63 -4.78 -2.09
N ALA A 109 -1.32 -4.67 -2.19
CA ALA A 109 -0.61 -3.40 -1.98
C ALA A 109 -0.97 -2.35 -3.04
N VAL A 110 -1.05 -2.75 -4.32
CA VAL A 110 -1.50 -1.88 -5.40
C VAL A 110 -2.96 -1.48 -5.21
N ALA A 111 -3.83 -2.43 -4.78
CA ALA A 111 -5.22 -2.12 -4.48
C ALA A 111 -5.36 -1.12 -3.32
N ALA A 112 -4.55 -1.24 -2.27
CA ALA A 112 -4.51 -0.28 -1.17
C ALA A 112 -4.09 1.11 -1.64
N SER A 113 -3.01 1.17 -2.44
CA SER A 113 -2.46 2.42 -2.97
C SER A 113 -3.36 3.12 -4.01
N SER A 114 -4.32 2.41 -4.58
CA SER A 114 -5.26 2.94 -5.59
C SER A 114 -6.72 2.92 -5.14
N ALA A 115 -6.99 2.65 -3.88
CA ALA A 115 -8.34 2.63 -3.32
C ALA A 115 -8.87 4.04 -3.04
N PHE A 116 -9.05 4.84 -4.10
CA PHE A 116 -9.47 6.23 -4.00
C PHE A 116 -10.92 6.38 -3.52
N PRO A 117 -11.20 7.13 -2.42
CA PRO A 117 -12.55 7.46 -2.01
C PRO A 117 -13.21 8.43 -3.01
N PRO A 118 -14.52 8.38 -3.21
CA PRO A 118 -15.53 7.46 -2.67
C PRO A 118 -15.72 6.19 -3.53
N LEU A 119 -14.89 5.95 -4.53
CA LEU A 119 -15.07 4.85 -5.49
C LEU A 119 -14.84 3.49 -4.85
N PHE A 120 -13.82 3.40 -4.00
CA PHE A 120 -13.45 2.19 -3.30
C PHE A 120 -13.50 2.39 -1.79
N PRO A 121 -14.06 1.43 -1.03
CA PRO A 121 -13.95 1.46 0.42
C PRO A 121 -12.50 1.20 0.83
N PRO A 122 -12.09 1.68 2.03
CA PRO A 122 -10.74 1.46 2.52
C PRO A 122 -10.45 -0.03 2.72
N LEU A 123 -9.21 -0.41 2.50
CA LEU A 123 -8.73 -1.76 2.74
C LEU A 123 -8.44 -1.94 4.24
N ARG A 124 -8.96 -3.03 4.81
CA ARG A 124 -8.69 -3.39 6.19
C ARG A 124 -7.41 -4.22 6.29
N ILE A 125 -6.42 -3.70 7.00
CA ILE A 125 -5.21 -4.40 7.39
C ILE A 125 -5.42 -4.98 8.78
N SER A 126 -5.52 -6.29 8.90
CA SER A 126 -5.78 -7.00 10.15
C SER A 126 -4.55 -7.75 10.63
N ARG A 127 -4.56 -8.15 11.92
CA ARG A 127 -3.53 -9.01 12.51
C ARG A 127 -3.34 -10.31 11.74
N ASP A 128 -4.47 -10.95 11.36
CA ASP A 128 -4.44 -12.20 10.61
C ASP A 128 -3.76 -12.04 9.25
N LEU A 129 -3.98 -10.88 8.60
CA LEU A 129 -3.35 -10.56 7.33
C LEU A 129 -1.84 -10.35 7.46
N LEU A 130 -1.40 -9.74 8.56
CA LEU A 130 0.02 -9.48 8.84
C LEU A 130 0.71 -10.62 9.57
N HIS A 131 -0.04 -11.61 10.06
CA HIS A 131 0.45 -12.72 10.89
C HIS A 131 1.12 -12.24 12.19
N VAL A 132 0.53 -11.25 12.87
CA VAL A 132 1.07 -10.60 14.07
C VAL A 132 0.14 -10.68 15.26
N GLY A 133 0.69 -10.44 16.45
CA GLY A 133 -0.05 -10.46 17.71
C GLY A 133 -0.79 -9.14 18.02
N VAL A 134 -1.60 -9.18 19.08
CA VAL A 134 -2.34 -8.01 19.58
C VAL A 134 -1.41 -6.88 20.04
N ASN A 135 -0.24 -7.21 20.57
CA ASN A 135 0.74 -6.24 21.06
C ASN A 135 1.41 -5.46 19.94
N GLU A 136 1.52 -6.06 18.74
CA GLU A 136 2.14 -5.44 17.58
C GLU A 136 1.14 -4.59 16.78
N LEU A 137 -0.11 -5.05 16.70
CA LEU A 137 -1.20 -4.34 16.05
C LEU A 137 -2.45 -4.41 16.93
N PRO A 138 -2.64 -3.48 17.90
CA PRO A 138 -3.77 -3.49 18.83
C PRO A 138 -5.12 -3.44 18.11
N HIS A 139 -5.20 -2.65 17.03
CA HIS A 139 -6.40 -2.47 16.22
C HIS A 139 -6.10 -2.65 14.73
N ALA A 140 -7.11 -3.08 13.98
CA ALA A 140 -6.98 -3.14 12.53
C ALA A 140 -6.84 -1.73 11.96
N LEU A 141 -5.93 -1.55 11.00
CA LEU A 141 -5.80 -0.31 10.26
C LEU A 141 -6.72 -0.32 9.03
N PHE A 142 -7.24 0.83 8.68
CA PHE A 142 -7.98 1.03 7.43
C PHE A 142 -7.16 1.96 6.55
N VAL A 143 -6.75 1.46 5.39
CA VAL A 143 -5.88 2.18 4.48
C VAL A 143 -6.58 2.51 3.18
N THR A 144 -6.21 3.62 2.60
CA THR A 144 -6.76 4.14 1.34
C THR A 144 -5.65 4.66 0.44
N ASP A 145 -6.02 5.19 -0.72
CA ASP A 145 -5.12 5.76 -1.73
C ASP A 145 -4.11 6.74 -1.11
N GLY A 146 -2.85 6.59 -1.48
CA GLY A 146 -1.75 7.47 -1.05
C GLY A 146 -1.90 8.90 -1.54
N GLY A 147 -2.54 9.12 -2.70
CA GLY A 147 -2.82 10.43 -3.24
C GLY A 147 -3.75 11.30 -2.38
N VAL A 148 -4.41 10.73 -1.36
CA VAL A 148 -5.17 11.49 -0.37
C VAL A 148 -4.24 12.29 0.54
N TYR A 149 -3.03 11.82 0.78
CA TYR A 149 -2.03 12.46 1.63
C TYR A 149 -0.98 13.20 0.78
N ASP A 150 -0.36 12.50 -0.15
CA ASP A 150 0.71 13.02 -1.02
C ASP A 150 0.42 12.61 -2.47
N ASN A 151 -0.32 13.47 -3.17
CA ASN A 151 -0.75 13.20 -4.55
C ASN A 151 0.41 13.10 -5.55
N LEU A 152 1.53 13.72 -5.24
CA LEU A 152 2.73 13.69 -6.10
C LEU A 152 3.71 12.58 -5.72
N GLY A 153 3.56 11.99 -4.54
CA GLY A 153 4.44 10.94 -4.03
C GLY A 153 5.87 11.43 -3.76
N ILE A 154 6.03 12.72 -3.46
CA ILE A 154 7.34 13.37 -3.32
C ILE A 154 7.84 13.35 -1.87
N GLU A 155 6.94 13.41 -0.90
CA GLU A 155 7.30 13.62 0.50
C GLU A 155 8.21 12.50 1.03
N ARG A 156 7.88 11.24 0.73
CA ARG A 156 8.67 10.11 1.20
C ARG A 156 10.07 10.01 0.57
N PRO A 157 10.26 10.21 -0.75
CA PRO A 157 11.58 10.35 -1.34
C PRO A 157 12.40 11.49 -0.71
N LEU A 158 11.77 12.63 -0.38
CA LEU A 158 12.46 13.73 0.30
C LEU A 158 12.95 13.33 1.70
N TRP A 159 12.14 12.61 2.49
CA TRP A 159 12.58 12.12 3.79
C TRP A 159 13.76 11.16 3.70
N TYR A 160 13.76 10.26 2.73
CA TYR A 160 14.90 9.39 2.48
C TYR A 160 16.13 10.18 2.07
N TYR A 161 15.97 11.15 1.17
CA TYR A 161 17.05 12.02 0.74
C TYR A 161 17.67 12.79 1.92
N GLU A 162 16.86 13.37 2.78
CA GLU A 162 17.32 14.10 3.96
C GLU A 162 18.00 13.16 4.97
N ALA A 163 17.42 11.98 5.22
CA ALA A 163 17.99 11.00 6.12
C ALA A 163 19.32 10.43 5.61
N GLU A 164 19.44 10.17 4.30
CA GLU A 164 20.69 9.73 3.65
C GLU A 164 21.73 10.84 3.68
N LYS A 165 21.33 12.08 3.39
CA LYS A 165 22.22 13.25 3.46
C LYS A 165 22.78 13.49 4.86
N LEU A 166 21.99 13.23 5.90
CA LEU A 166 22.44 13.29 7.29
C LEU A 166 23.40 12.15 7.69
N LYS A 167 23.26 10.99 7.03
CA LYS A 167 24.11 9.81 7.26
C LYS A 167 25.40 9.83 6.43
N ALA A 168 25.35 10.44 5.24
CA ALA A 168 26.45 10.44 4.30
C ALA A 168 27.53 11.44 4.73
N ALA A 169 28.69 10.91 5.10
CA ALA A 169 29.92 11.71 5.27
C ALA A 169 30.52 12.21 3.93
N GLY A 170 29.77 12.13 2.82
CA GLY A 170 30.22 12.51 1.49
C GLY A 170 29.08 12.59 0.45
N PRO A 171 29.24 13.39 -0.61
CA PRO A 171 28.17 13.74 -1.55
C PRO A 171 27.85 12.65 -2.62
N LYS A 172 28.30 11.40 -2.45
CA LYS A 172 28.23 10.39 -3.52
C LYS A 172 27.00 9.50 -3.55
N ASP A 173 26.12 9.54 -2.55
CA ASP A 173 24.96 8.64 -2.44
C ASP A 173 23.63 9.39 -2.47
N VAL A 174 23.55 10.45 -3.25
CA VAL A 174 22.37 11.30 -3.34
C VAL A 174 21.51 10.82 -4.52
N LEU A 175 20.20 10.78 -4.32
CA LEU A 175 19.19 10.50 -5.34
C LEU A 175 19.51 11.21 -6.67
N ASP A 176 19.70 10.45 -7.73
CA ASP A 176 20.11 10.99 -9.04
C ASP A 176 19.00 11.77 -9.76
N ALA A 177 17.72 11.47 -9.47
CA ALA A 177 16.57 12.18 -10.03
C ALA A 177 15.27 11.92 -9.27
N PHE A 178 14.38 12.94 -9.25
CA PHE A 178 12.96 12.79 -8.97
C PHE A 178 12.21 12.72 -10.30
N LEU A 179 11.50 11.63 -10.56
CA LEU A 179 10.51 11.52 -11.62
C LEU A 179 9.12 11.69 -11.00
N VAL A 180 8.45 12.79 -11.32
CA VAL A 180 7.07 13.08 -10.92
C VAL A 180 6.15 12.83 -12.10
#